data_9945151008dbbaecc696c7f3c29d7009
#
_entry.id   9945151008dbbaecc696c7f3c29d7009
#
_cell.length_a   1.000
_cell.length_b   1.000
_cell.length_c   1.000
_cell.angle_alpha   90.00
_cell.angle_beta   90.00
_cell.angle_gamma   90.00
#
_symmetry.space_group_name_H-M   'P 1'
#
loop_
_entity.id
_entity.type
_entity.pdbx_description
1 polymer ?
#
loop_
_entity_poly.entity_id
_entity_poly.type
_entity_poly.pdbx_seq_one_letter_code
_entity_poly.pdbx_strand_id
1 'polypeptide(L)'
;MLLNRNVQYYIALIVGLAGLAIVLGSTRIATWDWQQLTLWSLVCVMAELLWLNTLTGQGTVSMASTFNLAVIFLIGWEKSLWVVGASTLFANLAIQKKEWFKALFNTSQSALSTALAGVVFLATGGVTLLPHADTPGAQQIAAFLTRFNDARLILPFLFSGLTYHFANTFLVSGVISLASRERLIPTWRQNYGYSEEIVSSLALLFLSPLVVLSFGSVSFLGIVLFFVPLVFVRDASMRYVQLKKAQDVLIRTERMVAKGEMAAEIGHELNNYLAAISGRAQMILMLAPIDGDARLRKCAEVIYENTSNMVTLTAGLMSAAHKETRKRPANLNDMINKTIEFVKPQNKFNNVKFELELDAAVPMGQLDPAQIQQVLLNLFSNAADALQECDVPEKKIHIMTRHEPDRGQIIMSVSDNGPGMSAAVAARVFEPTFTTKEKGHGFGLSASYRIIENHAGRIHVDSRPGDGATFTVQLPLRAA
;
A
#
# COMPACT_ATOMS: atom_id res chain seq x y z
N MET A 1 7.26 12.54 14.72
CA MET A 1 8.21 11.39 14.77
C MET A 1 9.62 11.96 14.92
N LEU A 2 10.30 11.76 16.05
CA LEU A 2 11.65 12.29 16.28
C LEU A 2 12.63 11.55 15.34
N LEU A 3 13.27 12.30 14.46
CA LEU A 3 14.31 11.76 13.57
C LEU A 3 15.43 11.12 14.40
N ASN A 4 15.93 9.96 13.97
CA ASN A 4 17.09 9.30 14.56
C ASN A 4 18.28 10.29 14.59
N ARG A 5 19.04 10.31 15.69
CA ARG A 5 20.15 11.23 15.94
C ARG A 5 21.20 11.24 14.81
N ASN A 6 21.49 10.07 14.25
CA ASN A 6 22.41 9.92 13.13
C ASN A 6 21.90 10.60 11.84
N VAL A 7 20.58 10.54 11.59
CA VAL A 7 19.94 11.22 10.46
C VAL A 7 20.04 12.74 10.64
N GLN A 8 19.83 13.24 11.87
CA GLN A 8 19.97 14.68 12.15
C GLN A 8 21.40 15.18 11.90
N TYR A 9 22.40 14.45 12.38
CA TYR A 9 23.80 14.80 12.13
C TYR A 9 24.16 14.77 10.64
N TYR A 10 23.68 13.79 9.90
CA TYR A 10 23.90 13.71 8.46
C TYR A 10 23.26 14.88 7.73
N ILE A 11 22.02 15.24 8.04
CA ILE A 11 21.34 16.41 7.47
C ILE A 11 22.13 17.68 7.78
N ALA A 12 22.56 17.87 9.03
CA ALA A 12 23.34 19.04 9.44
C ALA A 12 24.68 19.13 8.67
N LEU A 13 25.35 18.01 8.47
CA LEU A 13 26.58 17.93 7.68
C LEU A 13 26.33 18.38 6.22
N ILE A 14 25.30 17.83 5.58
CA ILE A 14 24.98 18.17 4.18
C ILE A 14 24.61 19.65 4.04
N VAL A 15 23.83 20.19 4.99
CA VAL A 15 23.47 21.61 5.04
C VAL A 15 24.73 22.48 5.23
N GLY A 16 25.63 22.09 6.11
CA GLY A 16 26.89 22.81 6.34
C GLY A 16 27.79 22.83 5.11
N LEU A 17 27.95 21.69 4.44
CA LEU A 17 28.73 21.56 3.20
C LEU A 17 28.12 22.37 2.06
N ALA A 18 26.79 22.38 1.93
CA ALA A 18 26.11 23.19 0.92
C ALA A 18 26.29 24.68 1.19
N GLY A 19 26.15 25.10 2.45
CA GLY A 19 26.42 26.49 2.88
C GLY A 19 27.87 26.92 2.55
N LEU A 20 28.86 26.08 2.82
CA LEU A 20 30.25 26.32 2.47
C LEU A 20 30.43 26.45 0.95
N ALA A 21 29.83 25.57 0.17
CA ALA A 21 29.89 25.64 -1.30
C ALA A 21 29.28 26.94 -1.83
N ILE A 22 28.17 27.40 -1.30
CA ILE A 22 27.51 28.67 -1.65
C ILE A 22 28.45 29.86 -1.31
N VAL A 23 29.02 29.86 -0.11
CA VAL A 23 29.96 30.93 0.29
C VAL A 23 31.20 30.98 -0.64
N LEU A 24 31.85 29.85 -0.87
CA LEU A 24 33.01 29.76 -1.76
C LEU A 24 32.65 30.11 -3.21
N GLY A 25 31.49 29.70 -3.70
CA GLY A 25 31.00 30.09 -5.01
C GLY A 25 30.75 31.60 -5.09
N SER A 26 30.15 32.19 -4.07
CA SER A 26 29.81 33.62 -4.04
C SER A 26 31.04 34.51 -4.11
N THR A 27 32.20 34.13 -3.53
CA THR A 27 33.45 34.87 -3.61
C THR A 27 34.03 34.96 -5.02
N ARG A 28 33.58 34.11 -5.93
CA ARG A 28 34.05 34.05 -7.32
C ARG A 28 33.13 34.79 -8.30
N ILE A 29 31.95 35.26 -7.85
CA ILE A 29 31.00 35.98 -8.69
C ILE A 29 31.47 37.44 -8.83
N ALA A 30 31.96 37.78 -10.03
CA ALA A 30 32.42 39.15 -10.30
C ALA A 30 31.25 40.13 -10.51
N THR A 31 30.19 39.68 -11.18
CA THR A 31 29.02 40.52 -11.50
C THR A 31 27.71 39.72 -11.28
N TRP A 32 26.75 40.41 -10.69
CA TRP A 32 25.41 39.86 -10.45
C TRP A 32 24.45 40.35 -11.54
N ASP A 33 24.00 39.42 -12.37
CA ASP A 33 22.91 39.67 -13.33
C ASP A 33 21.59 39.17 -12.74
N TRP A 34 20.89 40.07 -12.07
CA TRP A 34 19.62 39.77 -11.40
C TRP A 34 18.52 39.31 -12.35
N GLN A 35 18.52 39.77 -13.60
CA GLN A 35 17.52 39.35 -14.59
C GLN A 35 17.75 37.88 -14.98
N GLN A 36 18.97 37.48 -15.26
CA GLN A 36 19.28 36.07 -15.53
C GLN A 36 19.00 35.17 -14.34
N LEU A 37 19.39 35.58 -13.13
CA LEU A 37 19.16 34.79 -11.92
C LEU A 37 17.66 34.58 -11.65
N THR A 38 16.86 35.64 -11.83
CA THR A 38 15.40 35.55 -11.64
C THR A 38 14.77 34.64 -12.70
N LEU A 39 15.14 34.84 -13.98
CA LEU A 39 14.65 34.01 -15.08
C LEU A 39 14.93 32.52 -14.82
N TRP A 40 16.19 32.18 -14.56
CA TRP A 40 16.58 30.79 -14.35
C TRP A 40 16.01 30.20 -13.08
N SER A 41 15.84 30.98 -12.02
CA SER A 41 15.13 30.53 -10.80
C SER A 41 13.69 30.19 -11.11
N LEU A 42 12.97 30.99 -11.90
CA LEU A 42 11.60 30.69 -12.32
C LEU A 42 11.54 29.42 -13.16
N VAL A 43 12.45 29.25 -14.12
CA VAL A 43 12.55 28.06 -14.97
C VAL A 43 12.81 26.81 -14.13
N CYS A 44 13.73 26.87 -13.16
CA CYS A 44 14.01 25.74 -12.26
C CYS A 44 12.84 25.43 -11.33
N VAL A 45 12.08 26.44 -10.84
CA VAL A 45 10.83 26.22 -10.09
C VAL A 45 9.82 25.49 -10.96
N MET A 46 9.63 25.91 -12.21
CA MET A 46 8.72 25.20 -13.14
C MET A 46 9.19 23.76 -13.39
N ALA A 47 10.49 23.51 -13.52
CA ALA A 47 11.04 22.17 -13.70
C ALA A 47 10.85 21.27 -12.46
N GLU A 48 10.89 21.84 -11.25
CA GLU A 48 10.57 21.14 -10.00
C GLU A 48 9.10 20.69 -9.92
N LEU A 49 8.20 21.33 -10.67
CA LEU A 49 6.80 20.91 -10.78
C LEU A 49 6.62 19.75 -11.78
N LEU A 50 7.58 19.53 -12.66
CA LEU A 50 7.57 18.47 -13.66
C LEU A 50 8.33 17.25 -13.15
N TRP A 51 7.69 16.46 -12.31
CA TRP A 51 8.22 15.18 -11.86
C TRP A 51 7.50 14.02 -12.54
N LEU A 52 8.26 12.99 -12.90
CA LEU A 52 7.78 11.74 -13.49
C LEU A 52 7.80 10.64 -12.43
N ASN A 53 6.75 9.82 -12.39
CA ASN A 53 6.81 8.57 -11.63
C ASN A 53 7.72 7.60 -12.38
N THR A 54 8.56 6.88 -11.64
CA THR A 54 9.31 5.75 -12.20
C THR A 54 8.35 4.67 -12.70
N LEU A 55 8.77 3.92 -13.71
CA LEU A 55 7.97 2.82 -14.27
C LEU A 55 7.62 1.75 -13.23
N THR A 56 8.44 1.61 -12.19
CA THR A 56 8.19 0.74 -11.03
C THR A 56 7.13 1.30 -10.08
N GLY A 57 6.79 2.58 -10.17
CA GLY A 57 5.82 3.25 -9.30
C GLY A 57 6.30 3.49 -7.87
N GLN A 58 7.56 3.18 -7.55
CA GLN A 58 8.13 3.32 -6.20
C GLN A 58 8.95 4.60 -6.02
N GLY A 59 9.30 5.32 -7.11
CA GLY A 59 10.08 6.53 -7.07
C GLY A 59 9.55 7.62 -8.00
N THR A 60 10.11 8.82 -7.85
CA THR A 60 9.86 9.95 -8.75
C THR A 60 11.19 10.48 -9.26
N VAL A 61 11.29 10.72 -10.57
CA VAL A 61 12.44 11.38 -11.19
C VAL A 61 12.03 12.82 -11.50
N SER A 62 12.79 13.77 -10.94
CA SER A 62 12.55 15.20 -11.19
C SER A 62 13.23 15.64 -12.47
N MET A 63 12.50 16.38 -13.31
CA MET A 63 13.10 17.06 -14.47
C MET A 63 13.96 18.26 -14.07
N ALA A 64 13.91 18.69 -12.81
CA ALA A 64 14.76 19.77 -12.30
C ALA A 64 16.25 19.49 -12.51
N SER A 65 16.71 18.24 -12.44
CA SER A 65 18.11 17.88 -12.67
C SER A 65 18.62 18.25 -14.08
N THR A 66 17.74 18.12 -15.11
CA THR A 66 18.06 18.57 -16.48
C THR A 66 18.31 20.07 -16.54
N PHE A 67 17.44 20.85 -15.91
CA PHE A 67 17.55 22.31 -15.91
C PHE A 67 18.66 22.79 -14.97
N ASN A 68 18.88 22.15 -13.83
CA ASN A 68 19.97 22.46 -12.92
C ASN A 68 21.33 22.30 -13.63
N LEU A 69 21.52 21.24 -14.43
CA LEU A 69 22.70 21.07 -15.26
C LEU A 69 22.78 22.11 -16.39
N ALA A 70 21.67 22.38 -17.08
CA ALA A 70 21.64 23.39 -18.13
C ALA A 70 22.10 24.78 -17.60
N VAL A 71 21.65 25.13 -16.39
CA VAL A 71 22.06 26.39 -15.74
C VAL A 71 23.57 26.42 -15.44
N ILE A 72 24.17 25.29 -15.00
CA ILE A 72 25.63 25.20 -14.83
C ILE A 72 26.36 25.53 -16.14
N PHE A 73 25.92 24.97 -17.26
CA PHE A 73 26.54 25.14 -18.56
C PHE A 73 26.35 26.55 -19.13
N LEU A 74 25.25 27.20 -18.81
CA LEU A 74 24.90 28.54 -19.30
C LEU A 74 25.56 29.64 -18.50
N ILE A 75 25.41 29.67 -17.19
CA ILE A 75 25.82 30.81 -16.34
C ILE A 75 26.95 30.51 -15.34
N GLY A 76 27.47 29.28 -15.37
CA GLY A 76 28.49 28.80 -14.45
C GLY A 76 27.94 28.25 -13.13
N TRP A 77 28.72 27.40 -12.47
CA TRP A 77 28.29 26.70 -11.26
C TRP A 77 28.10 27.64 -10.06
N GLU A 78 28.87 28.72 -9.96
CA GLU A 78 28.80 29.68 -8.87
C GLU A 78 27.42 30.35 -8.78
N LYS A 79 26.92 30.84 -9.90
CA LYS A 79 25.61 31.48 -10.02
C LYS A 79 24.50 30.42 -9.92
N SER A 80 24.72 29.23 -10.45
CA SER A 80 23.78 28.12 -10.45
C SER A 80 23.42 27.62 -9.03
N LEU A 81 24.36 27.74 -8.07
CA LEU A 81 24.10 27.42 -6.67
C LEU A 81 22.96 28.25 -6.07
N TRP A 82 22.93 29.54 -6.41
CA TRP A 82 21.86 30.44 -5.96
C TRP A 82 20.52 30.14 -6.64
N VAL A 83 20.56 29.93 -7.96
CA VAL A 83 19.38 29.58 -8.75
C VAL A 83 18.76 28.28 -8.25
N VAL A 84 19.56 27.23 -8.17
CA VAL A 84 19.10 25.90 -7.73
C VAL A 84 18.69 25.92 -6.26
N GLY A 85 19.46 26.56 -5.40
CA GLY A 85 19.14 26.68 -3.99
C GLY A 85 17.81 27.41 -3.75
N ALA A 86 17.63 28.58 -4.34
CA ALA A 86 16.40 29.36 -4.18
C ALA A 86 15.18 28.65 -4.78
N SER A 87 15.30 28.10 -6.00
CA SER A 87 14.19 27.43 -6.69
C SER A 87 13.76 26.15 -5.98
N THR A 88 14.71 25.31 -5.56
CA THR A 88 14.39 24.05 -4.85
C THR A 88 13.80 24.34 -3.47
N LEU A 89 14.32 25.34 -2.73
CA LEU A 89 13.77 25.71 -1.43
C LEU A 89 12.35 26.23 -1.56
N PHE A 90 12.10 27.13 -2.50
CA PHE A 90 10.77 27.67 -2.78
C PHE A 90 9.78 26.58 -3.18
N ALA A 91 10.17 25.72 -4.13
CA ALA A 91 9.31 24.63 -4.60
C ALA A 91 8.95 23.65 -3.48
N ASN A 92 9.93 23.26 -2.65
CA ASN A 92 9.67 22.33 -1.54
C ASN A 92 8.79 22.94 -0.42
N LEU A 93 9.01 24.20 -0.05
CA LEU A 93 8.26 24.86 1.05
C LEU A 93 6.90 25.39 0.59
N ALA A 94 6.88 26.19 -0.48
CA ALA A 94 5.68 26.93 -0.89
C ALA A 94 4.72 26.06 -1.71
N ILE A 95 5.22 25.20 -2.59
CA ILE A 95 4.39 24.44 -3.54
C ILE A 95 4.12 23.03 -3.02
N GLN A 96 5.18 22.27 -2.68
CA GLN A 96 5.07 20.89 -2.24
C GLN A 96 4.73 20.76 -0.74
N LYS A 97 4.78 21.86 0.02
CA LYS A 97 4.44 21.95 1.45
C LYS A 97 5.14 20.88 2.30
N LYS A 98 6.39 20.58 1.96
CA LYS A 98 7.20 19.64 2.74
C LYS A 98 7.59 20.23 4.09
N GLU A 99 7.84 19.36 5.06
CA GLU A 99 8.39 19.74 6.36
C GLU A 99 9.73 20.47 6.17
N TRP A 100 9.97 21.52 6.92
CA TRP A 100 11.11 22.44 6.73
C TRP A 100 12.48 21.74 6.68
N PHE A 101 12.69 20.68 7.48
CA PHE A 101 13.96 19.94 7.49
C PHE A 101 14.15 19.09 6.23
N LYS A 102 13.06 18.53 5.65
CA LYS A 102 13.09 17.83 4.37
C LYS A 102 13.36 18.79 3.22
N ALA A 103 12.74 19.97 3.26
CA ALA A 103 12.97 21.02 2.28
C ALA A 103 14.43 21.49 2.33
N LEU A 104 14.97 21.73 3.52
CA LEU A 104 16.35 22.15 3.71
C LEU A 104 17.35 21.09 3.23
N PHE A 105 17.11 19.81 3.56
CA PHE A 105 17.93 18.71 3.08
C PHE A 105 17.92 18.62 1.55
N ASN A 106 16.72 18.62 0.92
CA ASN A 106 16.60 18.53 -0.53
C ASN A 106 17.32 19.69 -1.25
N THR A 107 17.17 20.90 -0.72
CA THR A 107 17.85 22.09 -1.23
C THR A 107 19.37 21.96 -1.13
N SER A 108 19.87 21.55 0.02
CA SER A 108 21.30 21.39 0.26
C SER A 108 21.92 20.28 -0.59
N GLN A 109 21.23 19.18 -0.73
CA GLN A 109 21.60 18.05 -1.57
C GLN A 109 21.67 18.45 -3.06
N SER A 110 20.65 19.18 -3.56
CA SER A 110 20.65 19.70 -4.93
C SER A 110 21.77 20.71 -5.16
N ALA A 111 22.03 21.61 -4.21
CA ALA A 111 23.13 22.58 -4.28
C ALA A 111 24.51 21.88 -4.31
N LEU A 112 24.74 20.87 -3.46
CA LEU A 112 26.00 20.11 -3.46
C LEU A 112 26.19 19.33 -4.76
N SER A 113 25.15 18.71 -5.28
CA SER A 113 25.21 17.99 -6.56
C SER A 113 25.55 18.95 -7.71
N THR A 114 24.97 20.16 -7.68
CA THR A 114 25.28 21.26 -8.62
C THR A 114 26.71 21.72 -8.50
N ALA A 115 27.22 21.92 -7.26
CA ALA A 115 28.62 22.33 -7.03
C ALA A 115 29.62 21.29 -7.58
N LEU A 116 29.41 20.01 -7.21
CA LEU A 116 30.28 18.93 -7.65
C LEU A 116 30.29 18.79 -9.19
N ALA A 117 29.09 18.79 -9.79
CA ALA A 117 28.97 18.73 -11.24
C ALA A 117 29.63 19.91 -11.94
N GLY A 118 29.49 21.12 -11.40
CA GLY A 118 30.11 22.33 -11.97
C GLY A 118 31.62 22.35 -11.83
N VAL A 119 32.17 21.89 -10.71
CA VAL A 119 33.63 21.74 -10.53
C VAL A 119 34.20 20.73 -11.52
N VAL A 120 33.53 19.58 -11.70
CA VAL A 120 33.95 18.57 -12.69
C VAL A 120 33.83 19.11 -14.10
N PHE A 121 32.78 19.87 -14.42
CA PHE A 121 32.61 20.52 -15.71
C PHE A 121 33.84 21.39 -16.06
N LEU A 122 34.25 22.26 -15.13
CA LEU A 122 35.44 23.11 -15.33
C LEU A 122 36.75 22.31 -15.37
N ALA A 123 36.92 21.34 -14.49
CA ALA A 123 38.13 20.50 -14.40
C ALA A 123 38.36 19.67 -15.66
N THR A 124 37.29 19.32 -16.39
CA THR A 124 37.35 18.57 -17.65
C THR A 124 37.47 19.48 -18.89
N GLY A 125 37.59 20.81 -18.70
CA GLY A 125 37.77 21.78 -19.78
C GLY A 125 36.48 22.43 -20.26
N GLY A 126 35.40 22.32 -19.49
CA GLY A 126 34.12 22.98 -19.76
C GLY A 126 34.25 24.51 -19.61
N VAL A 127 33.55 25.24 -20.46
CA VAL A 127 33.45 26.70 -20.41
C VAL A 127 32.02 27.13 -20.40
N THR A 128 31.70 28.22 -19.70
CA THR A 128 30.36 28.78 -19.70
C THR A 128 29.97 29.27 -21.10
N LEU A 129 28.73 28.94 -21.50
CA LEU A 129 28.33 29.13 -22.89
C LEU A 129 27.69 30.48 -23.19
N LEU A 130 27.03 31.11 -22.20
CA LEU A 130 26.48 32.45 -22.41
C LEU A 130 27.60 33.47 -22.50
N PRO A 131 27.67 34.26 -23.61
CA PRO A 131 28.59 35.38 -23.74
C PRO A 131 28.18 36.50 -22.74
N HIS A 132 29.13 37.40 -22.46
CA HIS A 132 28.87 38.56 -21.59
C HIS A 132 27.83 39.49 -22.25
N ALA A 133 27.07 40.19 -21.42
CA ALA A 133 25.91 41.00 -21.79
C ALA A 133 26.19 42.12 -22.84
N ASP A 134 27.44 42.47 -23.06
CA ASP A 134 27.85 43.59 -23.91
C ASP A 134 27.94 43.26 -25.42
N THR A 135 27.57 42.03 -25.83
CA THR A 135 27.67 41.61 -27.25
C THR A 135 26.34 41.82 -27.97
N PRO A 136 26.28 42.37 -29.19
CA PRO A 136 25.01 42.52 -29.97
C PRO A 136 24.32 41.17 -30.23
N GLY A 137 23.01 41.13 -30.18
CA GLY A 137 22.21 39.89 -30.17
C GLY A 137 22.53 38.85 -31.26
N ALA A 138 22.74 39.26 -32.52
CA ALA A 138 23.09 38.32 -33.58
C ALA A 138 24.52 37.73 -33.40
N GLN A 139 25.46 38.52 -32.87
CA GLN A 139 26.81 38.05 -32.56
C GLN A 139 26.84 37.16 -31.32
N GLN A 140 25.94 37.38 -30.38
CA GLN A 140 25.78 36.49 -29.23
C GLN A 140 25.38 35.07 -29.65
N ILE A 141 24.39 34.95 -30.56
CA ILE A 141 23.95 33.65 -31.07
C ILE A 141 25.07 32.95 -31.83
N ALA A 142 25.77 33.66 -32.70
CA ALA A 142 26.90 33.10 -33.46
C ALA A 142 28.05 32.61 -32.53
N ALA A 143 28.43 33.42 -31.55
CA ALA A 143 29.45 33.06 -30.56
C ALA A 143 29.01 31.87 -29.69
N PHE A 144 27.73 31.83 -29.28
CA PHE A 144 27.18 30.71 -28.57
C PHE A 144 27.24 29.41 -29.39
N LEU A 145 26.75 29.43 -30.64
CA LEU A 145 26.73 28.23 -31.51
C LEU A 145 28.14 27.73 -31.79
N THR A 146 29.11 28.65 -32.00
CA THR A 146 30.53 28.30 -32.21
C THR A 146 31.07 27.57 -30.97
N ARG A 147 30.80 28.07 -29.77
CA ARG A 147 31.24 27.43 -28.52
C ARG A 147 30.52 26.09 -28.31
N PHE A 148 29.23 26.05 -28.56
CA PHE A 148 28.43 24.82 -28.35
C PHE A 148 28.85 23.68 -29.30
N ASN A 149 29.27 23.99 -30.53
CA ASN A 149 29.74 23.02 -31.52
C ASN A 149 31.19 22.52 -31.28
N ASP A 150 31.86 23.00 -30.23
CA ASP A 150 33.18 22.48 -29.88
C ASP A 150 33.06 21.05 -29.31
N ALA A 151 33.56 20.07 -30.06
CA ALA A 151 33.57 18.67 -29.66
C ALA A 151 34.24 18.42 -28.30
N ARG A 152 35.13 19.34 -27.86
CA ARG A 152 35.78 19.27 -26.54
C ARG A 152 34.80 19.37 -25.39
N LEU A 153 33.59 19.92 -25.60
CA LEU A 153 32.56 20.02 -24.57
C LEU A 153 31.82 18.70 -24.31
N ILE A 154 31.92 17.71 -25.18
CA ILE A 154 31.24 16.41 -25.01
C ILE A 154 31.64 15.75 -23.69
N LEU A 155 32.95 15.68 -23.41
CA LEU A 155 33.44 15.08 -22.16
C LEU A 155 33.04 15.88 -20.90
N PRO A 156 33.17 17.20 -20.86
CA PRO A 156 32.65 18.03 -19.78
C PRO A 156 31.14 17.81 -19.50
N PHE A 157 30.33 17.78 -20.53
CA PHE A 157 28.87 17.50 -20.36
C PHE A 157 28.62 16.12 -19.80
N LEU A 158 29.28 15.10 -20.33
CA LEU A 158 29.15 13.71 -19.89
C LEU A 158 29.54 13.55 -18.42
N PHE A 159 30.75 13.97 -18.06
CA PHE A 159 31.28 13.80 -16.71
C PHE A 159 30.51 14.63 -15.68
N SER A 160 30.09 15.85 -16.03
CA SER A 160 29.27 16.70 -15.18
C SER A 160 27.91 16.05 -14.92
N GLY A 161 27.23 15.51 -15.96
CA GLY A 161 25.95 14.82 -15.83
C GLY A 161 26.06 13.57 -14.95
N LEU A 162 27.05 12.73 -15.18
CA LEU A 162 27.30 11.54 -14.34
C LEU A 162 27.57 11.93 -12.88
N THR A 163 28.41 12.95 -12.66
CA THR A 163 28.73 13.45 -11.31
C THR A 163 27.47 13.95 -10.60
N TYR A 164 26.64 14.72 -11.30
CA TYR A 164 25.36 15.19 -10.75
C TYR A 164 24.48 14.01 -10.32
N HIS A 165 24.29 13.03 -11.21
CA HIS A 165 23.45 11.87 -10.93
C HIS A 165 23.93 11.08 -9.72
N PHE A 166 25.21 10.72 -9.70
CA PHE A 166 25.75 9.94 -8.59
C PHE A 166 25.72 10.74 -7.28
N ALA A 167 26.15 12.00 -7.26
CA ALA A 167 26.10 12.83 -6.07
C ALA A 167 24.67 12.92 -5.53
N ASN A 168 23.71 13.20 -6.41
CA ASN A 168 22.31 13.34 -6.06
C ASN A 168 21.74 12.06 -5.42
N THR A 169 21.93 10.91 -6.06
CA THR A 169 21.38 9.62 -5.61
C THR A 169 22.10 9.07 -4.38
N PHE A 170 23.44 9.26 -4.25
CA PHE A 170 24.18 8.85 -3.06
C PHE A 170 23.83 9.67 -1.82
N LEU A 171 23.66 10.98 -1.95
CA LEU A 171 23.28 11.86 -0.83
C LEU A 171 21.89 11.48 -0.29
N VAL A 172 20.94 11.18 -1.17
CA VAL A 172 19.60 10.71 -0.76
C VAL A 172 19.68 9.32 -0.13
N SER A 173 20.43 8.39 -0.73
CA SER A 173 20.60 7.04 -0.17
C SER A 173 21.26 7.05 1.21
N GLY A 174 22.10 8.04 1.51
CA GLY A 174 22.69 8.23 2.82
C GLY A 174 21.64 8.46 3.90
N VAL A 175 20.64 9.31 3.65
CA VAL A 175 19.53 9.53 4.60
C VAL A 175 18.69 8.26 4.76
N ILE A 176 18.36 7.59 3.65
CA ILE A 176 17.54 6.35 3.69
C ILE A 176 18.27 5.26 4.47
N SER A 177 19.54 5.02 4.17
CA SER A 177 20.42 4.05 4.84
C SER A 177 20.49 4.27 6.35
N LEU A 178 20.66 5.53 6.79
CA LEU A 178 20.70 5.87 8.21
C LEU A 178 19.32 5.75 8.88
N ALA A 179 18.23 6.01 8.15
CA ALA A 179 16.88 5.88 8.66
C ALA A 179 16.45 4.42 8.79
N SER A 180 16.76 3.58 7.80
CA SER A 180 16.45 2.13 7.80
C SER A 180 17.46 1.28 8.57
N ARG A 181 18.60 1.84 8.98
CA ARG A 181 19.74 1.13 9.58
C ARG A 181 20.36 0.05 8.69
N GLU A 182 20.31 0.29 7.39
CA GLU A 182 20.91 -0.58 6.38
C GLU A 182 22.25 -0.02 5.89
N ARG A 183 23.00 -0.83 5.12
CA ARG A 183 24.27 -0.37 4.51
C ARG A 183 24.00 0.51 3.30
N LEU A 184 24.82 1.56 3.09
CA LEU A 184 24.63 2.57 2.04
C LEU A 184 24.58 1.96 0.62
N ILE A 185 25.53 1.09 0.26
CA ILE A 185 25.63 0.53 -1.10
C ILE A 185 24.43 -0.37 -1.46
N PRO A 186 24.01 -1.32 -0.59
CA PRO A 186 22.76 -2.07 -0.81
C PRO A 186 21.53 -1.17 -0.95
N THR A 187 21.39 -0.17 -0.08
CA THR A 187 20.26 0.78 -0.12
C THR A 187 20.26 1.59 -1.43
N TRP A 188 21.42 2.06 -1.88
CA TRP A 188 21.52 2.76 -3.17
C TRP A 188 21.17 1.84 -4.33
N ARG A 189 21.70 0.60 -4.34
CA ARG A 189 21.41 -0.39 -5.39
C ARG A 189 19.94 -0.74 -5.45
N GLN A 190 19.28 -0.87 -4.30
CA GLN A 190 17.86 -1.19 -4.22
C GLN A 190 16.95 -0.06 -4.71
N ASN A 191 17.32 1.21 -4.45
CA ASN A 191 16.50 2.37 -4.80
C ASN A 191 16.84 2.96 -6.17
N TYR A 192 18.09 2.87 -6.61
CA TYR A 192 18.58 3.56 -7.82
C TYR A 192 19.43 2.67 -8.74
N GLY A 193 19.71 1.42 -8.35
CA GLY A 193 20.60 0.51 -9.09
C GLY A 193 19.90 -0.32 -10.16
N TYR A 194 18.61 -0.15 -10.38
CA TYR A 194 17.90 -0.82 -11.46
C TYR A 194 18.25 -0.17 -12.81
N SER A 195 18.54 -1.00 -13.81
CA SER A 195 18.95 -0.53 -15.15
C SER A 195 17.97 0.47 -15.76
N GLU A 196 16.68 0.27 -15.58
CA GLU A 196 15.61 1.13 -16.10
C GLU A 196 15.62 2.53 -15.45
N GLU A 197 15.89 2.63 -14.16
CA GLU A 197 15.96 3.91 -13.43
C GLU A 197 17.22 4.68 -13.75
N ILE A 198 18.36 3.99 -13.88
CA ILE A 198 19.63 4.60 -14.31
C ILE A 198 19.48 5.15 -15.73
N VAL A 199 18.97 4.36 -16.66
CA VAL A 199 18.79 4.78 -18.06
C VAL A 199 17.84 5.97 -18.15
N SER A 200 16.70 5.95 -17.45
CA SER A 200 15.73 7.05 -17.44
C SER A 200 16.33 8.33 -16.87
N SER A 201 17.06 8.22 -15.75
CA SER A 201 17.69 9.38 -15.12
C SER A 201 18.81 9.96 -16.00
N LEU A 202 19.66 9.11 -16.59
CA LEU A 202 20.70 9.54 -17.50
C LEU A 202 20.12 10.17 -18.78
N ALA A 203 19.07 9.59 -19.35
CA ALA A 203 18.39 10.18 -20.51
C ALA A 203 17.91 11.61 -20.25
N LEU A 204 17.31 11.86 -19.07
CA LEU A 204 16.89 13.21 -18.66
C LEU A 204 18.10 14.16 -18.50
N LEU A 205 19.22 13.69 -17.96
CA LEU A 205 20.43 14.49 -17.83
C LEU A 205 21.04 14.85 -19.18
N PHE A 206 21.04 13.92 -20.14
CA PHE A 206 21.51 14.15 -21.50
C PHE A 206 20.61 15.08 -22.33
N LEU A 207 19.40 15.41 -21.85
CA LEU A 207 18.58 16.47 -22.41
C LEU A 207 19.10 17.88 -22.04
N SER A 208 19.96 18.03 -21.04
CA SER A 208 20.45 19.34 -20.61
C SER A 208 21.20 20.13 -21.70
N PRO A 209 22.04 19.54 -22.56
CA PRO A 209 22.62 20.24 -23.70
C PRO A 209 21.57 20.73 -24.71
N LEU A 210 20.44 20.01 -24.87
CA LEU A 210 19.35 20.44 -25.74
C LEU A 210 18.61 21.65 -25.17
N VAL A 211 18.42 21.72 -23.84
CA VAL A 211 17.88 22.92 -23.18
C VAL A 211 18.79 24.11 -23.42
N VAL A 212 20.11 23.91 -23.27
CA VAL A 212 21.14 24.91 -23.52
C VAL A 212 21.10 25.40 -24.96
N LEU A 213 21.05 24.49 -25.94
CA LEU A 213 20.97 24.81 -27.37
C LEU A 213 19.69 25.58 -27.70
N SER A 214 18.57 25.12 -27.20
CA SER A 214 17.27 25.80 -27.42
C SER A 214 17.27 27.22 -26.90
N PHE A 215 17.76 27.44 -25.69
CA PHE A 215 17.85 28.78 -25.12
C PHE A 215 18.83 29.67 -25.89
N GLY A 216 20.01 29.15 -26.19
CA GLY A 216 21.06 29.91 -26.92
C GLY A 216 20.67 30.28 -28.36
N SER A 217 19.74 29.50 -29.00
CA SER A 217 19.32 29.73 -30.38
C SER A 217 18.11 30.66 -30.48
N VAL A 218 17.12 30.52 -29.62
CA VAL A 218 15.82 31.22 -29.71
C VAL A 218 15.41 31.88 -28.38
N SER A 219 16.36 32.07 -27.47
CA SER A 219 16.12 32.69 -26.15
C SER A 219 14.99 32.02 -25.36
N PHE A 220 14.14 32.84 -24.72
CA PHE A 220 13.07 32.35 -23.87
C PHE A 220 12.07 31.45 -24.62
N LEU A 221 11.81 31.69 -25.91
CA LEU A 221 10.93 30.84 -26.72
C LEU A 221 11.45 29.39 -26.78
N GLY A 222 12.76 29.18 -26.81
CA GLY A 222 13.38 27.84 -26.77
C GLY A 222 13.04 27.09 -25.50
N ILE A 223 13.00 27.76 -24.34
CA ILE A 223 12.60 27.15 -23.07
C ILE A 223 11.12 26.72 -23.16
N VAL A 224 10.23 27.57 -23.65
CA VAL A 224 8.80 27.26 -23.78
C VAL A 224 8.59 26.07 -24.71
N LEU A 225 9.26 26.05 -25.88
CA LEU A 225 9.20 24.94 -26.82
C LEU A 225 9.72 23.63 -26.24
N PHE A 226 10.65 23.69 -25.29
CA PHE A 226 11.15 22.51 -24.61
C PHE A 226 10.20 22.02 -23.50
N PHE A 227 9.57 22.94 -22.75
CA PHE A 227 8.62 22.58 -21.68
C PHE A 227 7.35 21.94 -22.18
N VAL A 228 6.81 22.40 -23.31
CA VAL A 228 5.52 21.89 -23.81
C VAL A 228 5.55 20.38 -24.08
N PRO A 229 6.50 19.79 -24.83
CA PRO A 229 6.61 18.35 -24.99
C PRO A 229 6.79 17.62 -23.66
N LEU A 230 7.56 18.19 -22.72
CA LEU A 230 7.79 17.57 -21.40
C LEU A 230 6.52 17.48 -20.57
N VAL A 231 5.65 18.48 -20.62
CA VAL A 231 4.33 18.44 -19.97
C VAL A 231 3.48 17.29 -20.54
N PHE A 232 3.48 17.13 -21.88
CA PHE A 232 2.75 16.02 -22.53
C PHE A 232 3.35 14.65 -22.16
N VAL A 233 4.67 14.51 -22.14
CA VAL A 233 5.33 13.26 -21.72
C VAL A 233 4.99 12.92 -20.25
N ARG A 234 4.98 13.93 -19.36
CA ARG A 234 4.55 13.77 -17.98
C ARG A 234 3.10 13.28 -17.88
N ASP A 235 2.18 13.95 -18.57
CA ASP A 235 0.76 13.59 -18.53
C ASP A 235 0.54 12.17 -19.08
N ALA A 236 1.18 11.83 -20.19
CA ALA A 236 1.14 10.48 -20.76
C ALA A 236 1.69 9.43 -19.80
N SER A 237 2.83 9.70 -19.16
CA SER A 237 3.45 8.81 -18.17
C SER A 237 2.54 8.60 -16.95
N MET A 238 1.91 9.66 -16.44
CA MET A 238 0.97 9.57 -15.31
C MET A 238 -0.25 8.71 -15.65
N ARG A 239 -0.82 8.90 -16.84
CA ARG A 239 -1.94 8.09 -17.32
C ARG A 239 -1.54 6.62 -17.52
N TYR A 240 -0.36 6.37 -18.06
CA TYR A 240 0.16 5.01 -18.22
C TYR A 240 0.27 4.26 -16.88
N VAL A 241 0.84 4.89 -15.85
CA VAL A 241 0.95 4.31 -14.50
C VAL A 241 -0.43 4.04 -13.89
N GLN A 242 -1.38 4.96 -14.07
CA GLN A 242 -2.75 4.77 -13.59
C GLN A 242 -3.45 3.59 -14.30
N LEU A 243 -3.31 3.50 -15.62
CA LEU A 243 -3.86 2.40 -16.42
C LEU A 243 -3.26 1.06 -16.00
N LYS A 244 -1.94 0.99 -15.81
CA LYS A 244 -1.26 -0.23 -15.37
C LYS A 244 -1.75 -0.68 -13.99
N LYS A 245 -1.90 0.23 -13.03
CA LYS A 245 -2.47 -0.08 -11.71
C LYS A 245 -3.92 -0.59 -11.82
N ALA A 246 -4.75 0.05 -12.64
CA ALA A 246 -6.12 -0.40 -12.88
C ALA A 246 -6.16 -1.80 -13.52
N GLN A 247 -5.28 -2.06 -14.49
CA GLN A 247 -5.16 -3.37 -15.13
C GLN A 247 -4.72 -4.46 -14.13
N ASP A 248 -3.75 -4.19 -13.27
CA ASP A 248 -3.30 -5.14 -12.24
C ASP A 248 -4.44 -5.48 -11.25
N VAL A 249 -5.24 -4.48 -10.87
CA VAL A 249 -6.43 -4.71 -10.03
C VAL A 249 -7.45 -5.57 -10.75
N LEU A 250 -7.74 -5.29 -12.03
CA LEU A 250 -8.68 -6.09 -12.83
C LEU A 250 -8.22 -7.55 -12.94
N ILE A 251 -6.94 -7.80 -13.29
CA ILE A 251 -6.39 -9.15 -13.40
C ILE A 251 -6.50 -9.91 -12.06
N ARG A 252 -6.22 -9.22 -10.94
CA ARG A 252 -6.38 -9.84 -9.61
C ARG A 252 -7.85 -10.18 -9.32
N THR A 253 -8.76 -9.28 -9.68
CA THR A 253 -10.19 -9.48 -9.49
C THR A 253 -10.71 -10.63 -10.35
N GLU A 254 -10.36 -10.68 -11.64
CA GLU A 254 -10.71 -11.79 -12.53
C GLU A 254 -10.19 -13.14 -12.03
N ARG A 255 -8.94 -13.18 -11.55
CA ARG A 255 -8.39 -14.41 -10.94
C ARG A 255 -9.14 -14.82 -9.67
N MET A 256 -9.58 -13.87 -8.86
CA MET A 256 -10.38 -14.15 -7.66
C MET A 256 -11.78 -14.70 -8.04
N VAL A 257 -12.42 -14.10 -9.04
CA VAL A 257 -13.74 -14.54 -9.54
C VAL A 257 -13.62 -15.97 -10.11
N ALA A 258 -12.66 -16.21 -11.00
CA ALA A 258 -12.45 -17.54 -11.59
C ALA A 258 -12.15 -18.62 -10.53
N LYS A 259 -11.30 -18.30 -9.53
CA LYS A 259 -11.06 -19.20 -8.38
C LYS A 259 -12.32 -19.43 -7.56
N GLY A 260 -13.15 -18.40 -7.41
CA GLY A 260 -14.43 -18.48 -6.72
C GLY A 260 -15.43 -19.40 -7.44
N GLU A 261 -15.59 -19.26 -8.75
CA GLU A 261 -16.49 -20.10 -9.56
C GLU A 261 -16.05 -21.56 -9.52
N MET A 262 -14.76 -21.86 -9.71
CA MET A 262 -14.23 -23.21 -9.59
C MET A 262 -14.45 -23.81 -8.19
N ALA A 263 -14.25 -23.00 -7.13
CA ALA A 263 -14.46 -23.46 -5.77
C ALA A 263 -15.95 -23.77 -5.51
N ALA A 264 -16.87 -23.01 -6.10
CA ALA A 264 -18.31 -23.26 -6.00
C ALA A 264 -18.72 -24.58 -6.69
N GLU A 265 -18.21 -24.81 -7.90
CA GLU A 265 -18.51 -26.04 -8.67
C GLU A 265 -17.97 -27.28 -7.96
N ILE A 266 -16.68 -27.26 -7.59
CA ILE A 266 -16.04 -28.34 -6.82
C ILE A 266 -16.74 -28.54 -5.46
N GLY A 267 -17.14 -27.47 -4.79
CA GLY A 267 -17.82 -27.54 -3.51
C GLY A 267 -19.20 -28.22 -3.62
N HIS A 268 -19.96 -27.96 -4.67
CA HIS A 268 -21.22 -28.66 -4.93
C HIS A 268 -21.03 -30.18 -5.15
N GLU A 269 -20.05 -30.57 -5.95
CA GLU A 269 -19.75 -31.97 -6.16
C GLU A 269 -19.26 -32.67 -4.89
N LEU A 270 -18.34 -32.04 -4.15
CA LEU A 270 -17.86 -32.54 -2.88
C LEU A 270 -19.00 -32.72 -1.85
N ASN A 271 -19.89 -31.76 -1.73
CA ASN A 271 -21.04 -31.86 -0.82
C ASN A 271 -21.98 -33.02 -1.18
N ASN A 272 -22.15 -33.31 -2.47
CA ASN A 272 -22.94 -34.47 -2.90
C ASN A 272 -22.30 -35.81 -2.49
N TYR A 273 -20.98 -35.95 -2.66
CA TYR A 273 -20.25 -37.15 -2.21
C TYR A 273 -20.26 -37.28 -0.68
N LEU A 274 -20.04 -36.17 0.02
CA LEU A 274 -20.03 -36.13 1.47
C LEU A 274 -21.41 -36.50 2.06
N ALA A 275 -22.50 -36.02 1.46
CA ALA A 275 -23.85 -36.38 1.85
C ALA A 275 -24.11 -37.88 1.69
N ALA A 276 -23.65 -38.48 0.59
CA ALA A 276 -23.75 -39.91 0.35
C ALA A 276 -22.99 -40.76 1.37
N ILE A 277 -21.76 -40.34 1.71
CA ILE A 277 -20.89 -41.03 2.70
C ILE A 277 -21.48 -40.87 4.10
N SER A 278 -21.91 -39.68 4.47
CA SER A 278 -22.53 -39.37 5.77
C SER A 278 -23.80 -40.17 5.99
N GLY A 279 -24.67 -40.23 4.96
CA GLY A 279 -25.92 -41.01 5.03
C GLY A 279 -25.66 -42.50 5.23
N ARG A 280 -24.64 -43.06 4.57
CA ARG A 280 -24.27 -44.49 4.75
C ARG A 280 -23.68 -44.76 6.13
N ALA A 281 -22.84 -43.85 6.66
CA ALA A 281 -22.31 -43.95 8.01
C ALA A 281 -23.41 -43.90 9.07
N GLN A 282 -24.42 -43.02 8.88
CA GLN A 282 -25.62 -42.97 9.74
C GLN A 282 -26.44 -44.26 9.66
N MET A 283 -26.62 -44.84 8.48
CA MET A 283 -27.32 -46.12 8.34
C MET A 283 -26.59 -47.24 9.09
N ILE A 284 -25.28 -47.31 9.04
CA ILE A 284 -24.47 -48.27 9.79
C ILE A 284 -24.69 -48.07 11.30
N LEU A 285 -24.67 -46.81 11.78
CA LEU A 285 -24.91 -46.49 13.18
C LEU A 285 -26.33 -46.88 13.66
N MET A 286 -27.34 -46.73 12.80
CA MET A 286 -28.72 -47.07 13.09
C MET A 286 -28.98 -48.58 13.07
N LEU A 287 -28.31 -49.31 12.17
CA LEU A 287 -28.49 -50.75 11.99
C LEU A 287 -27.60 -51.60 12.90
N ALA A 288 -26.55 -51.00 13.50
CA ALA A 288 -25.67 -51.72 14.42
C ALA A 288 -26.43 -52.07 15.72
N PRO A 289 -26.55 -53.37 16.12
CA PRO A 289 -27.17 -53.75 17.38
C PRO A 289 -26.43 -53.06 18.56
N ILE A 290 -27.19 -52.78 19.64
CA ILE A 290 -26.63 -52.13 20.85
C ILE A 290 -25.50 -52.95 21.43
N ASP A 291 -25.50 -54.28 21.26
CA ASP A 291 -24.48 -55.24 21.68
C ASP A 291 -23.50 -55.65 20.53
N GLY A 292 -23.49 -54.91 19.42
CA GLY A 292 -22.64 -55.18 18.25
C GLY A 292 -21.20 -54.76 18.40
N ASP A 293 -20.35 -55.08 17.38
CA ASP A 293 -18.95 -54.80 17.37
C ASP A 293 -18.68 -53.29 17.59
N ALA A 294 -18.17 -52.96 18.79
CA ALA A 294 -17.82 -51.60 19.20
C ALA A 294 -16.84 -50.92 18.24
N ARG A 295 -16.04 -51.72 17.50
CA ARG A 295 -15.09 -51.18 16.48
C ARG A 295 -15.81 -50.69 15.26
N LEU A 296 -16.89 -51.42 14.81
CA LEU A 296 -17.67 -51.00 13.64
C LEU A 296 -18.40 -49.68 13.90
N ARG A 297 -18.97 -49.54 15.09
CA ARG A 297 -19.66 -48.33 15.56
C ARG A 297 -18.66 -47.14 15.60
N LYS A 298 -17.48 -47.35 16.20
CA LYS A 298 -16.44 -46.33 16.27
C LYS A 298 -15.92 -45.90 14.90
N CYS A 299 -15.77 -46.83 13.94
CA CYS A 299 -15.43 -46.52 12.56
C CYS A 299 -16.49 -45.66 11.87
N ALA A 300 -17.79 -46.00 12.05
CA ALA A 300 -18.89 -45.23 11.47
C ALA A 300 -18.99 -43.81 12.08
N GLU A 301 -18.75 -43.67 13.40
CA GLU A 301 -18.70 -42.38 14.09
C GLU A 301 -17.55 -41.50 13.55
N VAL A 302 -16.35 -42.07 13.37
CA VAL A 302 -15.20 -41.36 12.79
C VAL A 302 -15.45 -40.94 11.32
N ILE A 303 -16.07 -41.80 10.52
CA ILE A 303 -16.46 -41.47 9.13
C ILE A 303 -17.47 -40.33 9.11
N TYR A 304 -18.47 -40.38 9.98
CA TYR A 304 -19.50 -39.33 10.07
C TYR A 304 -18.91 -38.01 10.51
N GLU A 305 -18.06 -38.00 11.53
CA GLU A 305 -17.38 -36.80 12.02
C GLU A 305 -16.46 -36.16 10.97
N ASN A 306 -15.63 -36.97 10.28
CA ASN A 306 -14.77 -36.48 9.20
C ASN A 306 -15.57 -35.91 8.02
N THR A 307 -16.69 -36.56 7.68
CA THR A 307 -17.58 -36.08 6.60
C THR A 307 -18.23 -34.75 6.97
N SER A 308 -18.65 -34.58 8.23
CA SER A 308 -19.19 -33.33 8.75
C SER A 308 -18.15 -32.21 8.72
N ASN A 309 -16.91 -32.50 9.10
CA ASN A 309 -15.80 -31.57 9.02
C ASN A 309 -15.51 -31.15 7.57
N MET A 310 -15.54 -32.08 6.62
CA MET A 310 -15.36 -31.79 5.19
C MET A 310 -16.50 -30.92 4.62
N VAL A 311 -17.76 -31.14 5.03
CA VAL A 311 -18.90 -30.27 4.66
C VAL A 311 -18.66 -28.85 5.14
N THR A 312 -18.15 -28.66 6.35
CA THR A 312 -17.83 -27.34 6.91
C THR A 312 -16.71 -26.65 6.13
N LEU A 313 -15.68 -27.40 5.73
CA LEU A 313 -14.56 -26.91 4.93
C LEU A 313 -15.00 -26.51 3.51
N THR A 314 -15.80 -27.35 2.85
CA THR A 314 -16.32 -27.03 1.51
C THR A 314 -17.29 -25.85 1.54
N ALA A 315 -18.11 -25.71 2.58
CA ALA A 315 -18.96 -24.52 2.78
C ALA A 315 -18.13 -23.24 2.94
N GLY A 316 -16.98 -23.30 3.62
CA GLY A 316 -16.03 -22.20 3.74
C GLY A 316 -15.38 -21.82 2.39
N LEU A 317 -15.00 -22.81 1.58
CA LEU A 317 -14.47 -22.60 0.22
C LEU A 317 -15.51 -22.01 -0.74
N MET A 318 -16.77 -22.51 -0.68
CA MET A 318 -17.88 -22.00 -1.48
C MET A 318 -18.32 -20.60 -1.08
N SER A 319 -18.18 -20.21 0.19
CA SER A 319 -18.47 -18.85 0.67
C SER A 319 -17.52 -17.80 0.08
N ALA A 320 -16.35 -18.21 -0.42
CA ALA A 320 -15.43 -17.36 -1.18
C ALA A 320 -15.88 -17.12 -2.63
N ALA A 321 -16.80 -17.94 -3.15
CA ALA A 321 -17.41 -17.79 -4.46
C ALA A 321 -18.74 -17.05 -4.31
N HIS A 322 -18.94 -15.99 -5.07
CA HIS A 322 -20.14 -15.16 -5.08
C HIS A 322 -21.41 -16.01 -5.25
N LYS A 323 -22.05 -16.38 -4.14
CA LYS A 323 -23.42 -16.84 -4.19
C LYS A 323 -24.32 -15.61 -4.01
N GLU A 324 -25.18 -15.33 -4.97
CA GLU A 324 -26.23 -14.32 -4.80
C GLU A 324 -26.94 -14.53 -3.46
N THR A 325 -26.89 -13.52 -2.61
CA THR A 325 -27.55 -13.54 -1.29
C THR A 325 -29.05 -13.51 -1.52
N ARG A 326 -29.75 -14.60 -1.22
CA ARG A 326 -31.20 -14.70 -1.38
C ARG A 326 -31.91 -14.26 -0.11
N LYS A 327 -32.04 -12.96 0.07
CA LYS A 327 -32.71 -12.34 1.20
C LYS A 327 -34.20 -12.57 1.13
N ARG A 328 -34.80 -12.97 2.28
CA ARG A 328 -36.21 -13.11 2.49
C ARG A 328 -36.60 -12.70 3.92
N PRO A 329 -37.88 -12.35 4.19
CA PRO A 329 -38.30 -12.07 5.56
C PRO A 329 -38.02 -13.27 6.46
N ALA A 330 -37.20 -13.07 7.50
CA ALA A 330 -36.85 -14.12 8.48
C ALA A 330 -36.69 -13.49 9.87
N ASN A 331 -37.06 -14.27 10.90
CA ASN A 331 -36.86 -13.87 12.29
C ASN A 331 -35.51 -14.39 12.80
N LEU A 332 -34.67 -13.50 13.30
CA LEU A 332 -33.33 -13.85 13.79
C LEU A 332 -33.40 -14.75 15.04
N ASN A 333 -34.34 -14.49 15.95
CA ASN A 333 -34.49 -15.29 17.18
C ASN A 333 -34.88 -16.74 16.86
N ASP A 334 -35.74 -16.96 15.88
CA ASP A 334 -36.11 -18.31 15.43
C ASP A 334 -34.92 -19.07 14.86
N MET A 335 -34.05 -18.34 14.12
CA MET A 335 -32.83 -18.93 13.55
C MET A 335 -31.83 -19.29 14.64
N ILE A 336 -31.65 -18.45 15.65
CA ILE A 336 -30.79 -18.73 16.81
C ILE A 336 -31.30 -19.99 17.53
N ASN A 337 -32.58 -20.08 17.86
CA ASN A 337 -33.14 -21.22 18.56
C ASN A 337 -32.95 -22.52 17.76
N LYS A 338 -33.27 -22.53 16.46
CA LYS A 338 -33.08 -23.71 15.60
C LYS A 338 -31.60 -24.11 15.50
N THR A 339 -30.67 -23.14 15.47
CA THR A 339 -29.26 -23.45 15.42
C THR A 339 -28.77 -24.05 16.74
N ILE A 340 -29.25 -23.56 17.88
CA ILE A 340 -28.94 -24.13 19.20
C ILE A 340 -29.45 -25.55 19.31
N GLU A 341 -30.72 -25.81 18.91
CA GLU A 341 -31.31 -27.17 18.89
C GLU A 341 -30.44 -28.13 18.03
N PHE A 342 -29.88 -27.62 16.91
CA PHE A 342 -29.04 -28.42 16.03
C PHE A 342 -27.66 -28.73 16.64
N VAL A 343 -27.03 -27.77 17.34
CA VAL A 343 -25.67 -27.95 17.87
C VAL A 343 -25.64 -28.63 19.24
N LYS A 344 -26.65 -28.44 20.06
CA LYS A 344 -26.73 -28.95 21.45
C LYS A 344 -26.49 -30.46 21.61
N PRO A 345 -26.91 -31.35 20.70
CA PRO A 345 -26.69 -32.79 20.81
C PRO A 345 -25.25 -33.19 20.43
N GLN A 346 -24.43 -32.31 19.89
CA GLN A 346 -23.06 -32.62 19.43
C GLN A 346 -22.08 -32.66 20.61
N ASN A 347 -21.18 -33.64 20.62
CA ASN A 347 -20.18 -33.84 21.67
C ASN A 347 -19.37 -32.59 22.02
N LYS A 348 -19.17 -31.73 21.05
CA LYS A 348 -18.45 -30.47 21.20
C LYS A 348 -19.11 -29.50 22.18
N PHE A 349 -20.43 -29.59 22.33
CA PHE A 349 -21.21 -28.72 23.20
C PHE A 349 -21.62 -29.39 24.51
N ASN A 350 -21.09 -30.61 24.76
CA ASN A 350 -21.25 -31.26 26.05
C ASN A 350 -20.67 -30.37 27.16
N ASN A 351 -21.44 -30.16 28.24
CA ASN A 351 -21.10 -29.28 29.36
C ASN A 351 -21.02 -27.76 29.02
N VAL A 352 -21.55 -27.32 27.86
CA VAL A 352 -21.71 -25.91 27.54
C VAL A 352 -23.15 -25.45 27.81
N LYS A 353 -23.29 -24.45 28.67
CA LYS A 353 -24.60 -23.84 28.98
C LYS A 353 -24.85 -22.68 28.00
N PHE A 354 -25.98 -22.75 27.31
CA PHE A 354 -26.48 -21.64 26.50
C PHE A 354 -27.39 -20.74 27.35
N GLU A 355 -26.99 -19.47 27.51
CA GLU A 355 -27.79 -18.43 28.16
C GLU A 355 -28.35 -17.48 27.10
N LEU A 356 -29.68 -17.29 27.08
CA LEU A 356 -30.37 -16.55 26.03
C LEU A 356 -31.06 -15.32 26.60
N GLU A 357 -30.72 -14.15 26.01
CA GLU A 357 -31.44 -12.88 26.22
C GLU A 357 -31.96 -12.38 24.88
N LEU A 358 -33.03 -12.98 24.40
CA LEU A 358 -33.60 -12.67 23.10
C LEU A 358 -34.74 -11.64 23.25
N ASP A 359 -34.52 -10.44 22.68
CA ASP A 359 -35.54 -9.38 22.66
C ASP A 359 -36.71 -9.80 21.77
N ALA A 360 -37.92 -9.95 22.40
CA ALA A 360 -39.13 -10.34 21.70
C ALA A 360 -39.62 -9.29 20.67
N ALA A 361 -39.10 -8.04 20.74
CA ALA A 361 -39.44 -6.97 19.84
C ALA A 361 -38.58 -7.00 18.53
N VAL A 362 -37.68 -7.99 18.35
CA VAL A 362 -36.89 -8.14 17.12
C VAL A 362 -37.83 -8.45 15.95
N PRO A 363 -37.91 -7.54 14.93
CA PRO A 363 -38.82 -7.73 13.80
C PRO A 363 -38.22 -8.69 12.75
N MET A 364 -39.04 -9.08 11.77
CA MET A 364 -38.58 -9.79 10.59
C MET A 364 -37.57 -8.91 9.80
N GLY A 365 -36.37 -9.45 9.58
CA GLY A 365 -35.35 -8.83 8.75
C GLY A 365 -35.26 -9.44 7.35
N GLN A 366 -34.76 -8.70 6.36
CA GLN A 366 -34.43 -9.23 5.02
C GLN A 366 -33.11 -10.00 5.11
N LEU A 367 -33.16 -11.28 5.42
CA LEU A 367 -32.02 -12.14 5.70
C LEU A 367 -31.97 -13.33 4.74
N ASP A 368 -30.78 -13.82 4.44
CA ASP A 368 -30.60 -15.16 3.85
C ASP A 368 -30.45 -16.17 4.98
N PRO A 369 -31.48 -17.03 5.25
CA PRO A 369 -31.44 -17.91 6.42
C PRO A 369 -30.26 -18.89 6.40
N ALA A 370 -29.84 -19.37 5.22
CA ALA A 370 -28.75 -20.32 5.13
C ALA A 370 -27.42 -19.66 5.48
N GLN A 371 -27.18 -18.42 4.98
CA GLN A 371 -25.98 -17.66 5.28
C GLN A 371 -25.94 -17.23 6.76
N ILE A 372 -27.02 -16.73 7.31
CA ILE A 372 -27.06 -16.35 8.74
C ILE A 372 -26.88 -17.57 9.65
N GLN A 373 -27.50 -18.72 9.31
CA GLN A 373 -27.28 -19.96 10.05
C GLN A 373 -25.80 -20.37 10.03
N GLN A 374 -25.11 -20.19 8.90
CA GLN A 374 -23.66 -20.43 8.81
C GLN A 374 -22.86 -19.51 9.73
N VAL A 375 -23.23 -18.21 9.83
CA VAL A 375 -22.61 -17.29 10.79
C VAL A 375 -22.78 -17.78 12.22
N LEU A 376 -24.01 -18.16 12.60
CA LEU A 376 -24.32 -18.68 13.94
C LEU A 376 -23.49 -19.94 14.25
N LEU A 377 -23.46 -20.91 13.33
CA LEU A 377 -22.68 -22.15 13.49
C LEU A 377 -21.16 -21.85 13.67
N ASN A 378 -20.63 -20.92 12.90
CA ASN A 378 -19.24 -20.52 13.03
C ASN A 378 -18.93 -19.87 14.38
N LEU A 379 -19.80 -18.95 14.86
CA LEU A 379 -19.62 -18.28 16.14
C LEU A 379 -19.75 -19.27 17.31
N PHE A 380 -20.80 -20.12 17.31
CA PHE A 380 -20.98 -21.12 18.34
C PHE A 380 -19.86 -22.16 18.39
N SER A 381 -19.43 -22.61 17.21
CA SER A 381 -18.28 -23.53 17.11
C SER A 381 -17.00 -22.92 17.63
N ASN A 382 -16.72 -21.65 17.32
CA ASN A 382 -15.52 -20.98 17.83
C ASN A 382 -15.57 -20.78 19.35
N ALA A 383 -16.72 -20.41 19.89
CA ALA A 383 -16.94 -20.30 21.33
C ALA A 383 -16.74 -21.64 22.05
N ALA A 384 -17.33 -22.72 21.51
CA ALA A 384 -17.16 -24.07 22.08
C ALA A 384 -15.73 -24.56 22.05
N ASP A 385 -14.96 -24.28 20.94
CA ASP A 385 -13.53 -24.62 20.88
C ASP A 385 -12.73 -23.88 21.95
N ALA A 386 -12.94 -22.59 22.09
CA ALA A 386 -12.26 -21.76 23.08
C ALA A 386 -12.56 -22.26 24.51
N LEU A 387 -13.79 -22.67 24.78
CA LEU A 387 -14.19 -23.22 26.07
C LEU A 387 -13.60 -24.61 26.35
N GLN A 388 -13.24 -25.39 25.31
CA GLN A 388 -12.56 -26.67 25.53
C GLN A 388 -11.07 -26.51 25.92
N GLU A 389 -10.45 -25.42 25.50
CA GLU A 389 -9.04 -25.12 25.78
C GLU A 389 -8.81 -24.52 27.17
N CYS A 390 -9.88 -24.23 27.94
CA CYS A 390 -9.77 -23.65 29.28
C CYS A 390 -10.49 -24.49 30.33
N ASP A 391 -9.96 -24.42 31.54
CA ASP A 391 -10.53 -25.10 32.72
C ASP A 391 -11.35 -24.10 33.55
N VAL A 392 -12.56 -23.78 33.04
CA VAL A 392 -13.52 -22.93 33.75
C VAL A 392 -14.59 -23.78 34.41
N PRO A 393 -15.04 -23.42 35.62
CA PRO A 393 -16.01 -24.23 36.40
C PRO A 393 -17.36 -24.43 35.67
N GLU A 394 -17.83 -23.43 34.95
CA GLU A 394 -19.05 -23.47 34.18
C GLU A 394 -18.79 -22.86 32.80
N LYS A 395 -18.86 -23.66 31.73
CA LYS A 395 -18.68 -23.24 30.33
C LYS A 395 -19.97 -22.61 29.83
N LYS A 396 -19.91 -21.34 29.43
CA LYS A 396 -21.07 -20.57 29.03
C LYS A 396 -20.93 -19.95 27.66
N ILE A 397 -21.99 -20.00 26.88
CA ILE A 397 -22.19 -19.18 25.68
C ILE A 397 -23.45 -18.34 25.92
N HIS A 398 -23.27 -17.05 26.01
CA HIS A 398 -24.34 -16.08 26.19
C HIS A 398 -24.70 -15.45 24.85
N ILE A 399 -25.99 -15.45 24.48
CA ILE A 399 -26.49 -14.91 23.22
C ILE A 399 -27.56 -13.90 23.54
N MET A 400 -27.34 -12.67 23.06
CA MET A 400 -28.26 -11.56 23.24
C MET A 400 -28.72 -11.04 21.88
N THR A 401 -29.99 -10.71 21.74
CA THR A 401 -30.50 -9.93 20.62
C THR A 401 -31.17 -8.67 21.12
N ARG A 402 -31.05 -7.57 20.35
CA ARG A 402 -31.65 -6.29 20.65
C ARG A 402 -32.12 -5.60 19.38
N HIS A 403 -33.35 -5.08 19.43
CA HIS A 403 -33.87 -4.20 18.40
C HIS A 403 -33.49 -2.74 18.71
N GLU A 404 -32.89 -2.03 17.77
CA GLU A 404 -32.63 -0.59 17.85
C GLU A 404 -33.47 0.18 16.81
N PRO A 405 -34.71 0.59 17.16
CA PRO A 405 -35.61 1.27 16.23
C PRO A 405 -35.06 2.57 15.68
N ASP A 406 -34.34 3.35 16.52
CA ASP A 406 -33.78 4.64 16.17
C ASP A 406 -32.71 4.55 15.05
N ARG A 407 -32.02 3.41 14.99
CA ARG A 407 -31.01 3.13 13.96
C ARG A 407 -31.50 2.19 12.87
N GLY A 408 -32.71 1.66 13.01
CA GLY A 408 -33.31 0.71 12.08
C GLY A 408 -32.49 -0.57 11.92
N GLN A 409 -31.95 -1.10 13.03
CA GLN A 409 -31.07 -2.28 13.01
C GLN A 409 -31.39 -3.28 14.12
N ILE A 410 -30.98 -4.53 13.89
CA ILE A 410 -30.94 -5.58 14.89
C ILE A 410 -29.50 -5.80 15.31
N ILE A 411 -29.24 -5.85 16.60
CA ILE A 411 -27.95 -6.24 17.17
C ILE A 411 -28.10 -7.67 17.72
N MET A 412 -27.10 -8.50 17.40
CA MET A 412 -26.90 -9.81 17.99
C MET A 412 -25.53 -9.90 18.58
N SER A 413 -25.37 -10.37 19.80
CA SER A 413 -24.07 -10.67 20.38
C SER A 413 -23.97 -12.12 20.80
N VAL A 414 -22.81 -12.72 20.59
CA VAL A 414 -22.44 -14.07 21.04
C VAL A 414 -21.17 -13.92 21.88
N SER A 415 -21.30 -14.24 23.17
CA SER A 415 -20.22 -14.10 24.15
C SER A 415 -19.86 -15.44 24.75
N ASP A 416 -18.59 -15.73 24.92
CA ASP A 416 -18.09 -16.89 25.66
C ASP A 416 -17.24 -16.45 26.87
N ASN A 417 -17.13 -17.30 27.88
CA ASN A 417 -16.24 -17.11 29.02
C ASN A 417 -14.96 -17.93 28.91
N GLY A 418 -14.45 -18.05 27.68
CA GLY A 418 -13.19 -18.74 27.35
C GLY A 418 -11.93 -17.95 27.69
N PRO A 419 -10.75 -18.36 27.16
CA PRO A 419 -9.47 -17.74 27.46
C PRO A 419 -9.28 -16.33 26.88
N GLY A 420 -10.19 -15.93 25.97
CA GLY A 420 -10.09 -14.63 25.28
C GLY A 420 -8.91 -14.54 24.32
N MET A 421 -8.69 -13.31 23.81
CA MET A 421 -7.69 -13.03 22.78
C MET A 421 -6.91 -11.76 23.08
N SER A 422 -5.64 -11.72 22.67
CA SER A 422 -4.86 -10.48 22.69
C SER A 422 -5.37 -9.48 21.65
N ALA A 423 -5.13 -8.17 21.84
CA ALA A 423 -5.52 -7.14 20.88
C ALA A 423 -4.91 -7.37 19.48
N ALA A 424 -3.70 -7.94 19.40
CA ALA A 424 -3.05 -8.27 18.13
C ALA A 424 -3.79 -9.40 17.38
N VAL A 425 -4.33 -10.39 18.10
CA VAL A 425 -5.13 -11.49 17.53
C VAL A 425 -6.50 -10.95 17.14
N ALA A 426 -7.18 -10.22 18.03
CA ALA A 426 -8.52 -9.65 17.78
C ALA A 426 -8.55 -8.75 16.53
N ALA A 427 -7.50 -8.00 16.25
CA ALA A 427 -7.39 -7.17 15.05
C ALA A 427 -7.35 -7.97 13.74
N ARG A 428 -7.00 -9.27 13.80
CA ARG A 428 -6.73 -10.12 12.62
C ARG A 428 -7.70 -11.28 12.46
N VAL A 429 -8.61 -11.53 13.40
CA VAL A 429 -9.47 -12.72 13.38
C VAL A 429 -10.38 -12.83 12.17
N PHE A 430 -10.64 -11.72 11.46
CA PHE A 430 -11.44 -11.70 10.24
C PHE A 430 -10.58 -11.79 8.96
N GLU A 431 -9.22 -11.78 9.07
CA GLU A 431 -8.35 -11.99 7.91
C GLU A 431 -8.51 -13.43 7.36
N PRO A 432 -8.60 -13.61 6.04
CA PRO A 432 -8.65 -14.94 5.44
C PRO A 432 -7.44 -15.79 5.85
N THR A 433 -7.68 -17.06 6.17
CA THR A 433 -6.67 -18.05 6.59
C THR A 433 -5.98 -17.78 7.94
N PHE A 434 -6.36 -16.72 8.66
CA PHE A 434 -5.82 -16.47 9.98
C PHE A 434 -6.41 -17.42 11.01
N THR A 435 -5.56 -18.13 11.75
CA THR A 435 -5.94 -19.04 12.82
C THR A 435 -4.84 -19.14 13.88
N THR A 436 -5.24 -19.28 15.13
CA THR A 436 -4.35 -19.59 16.25
C THR A 436 -4.43 -21.07 16.66
N LYS A 437 -5.33 -21.84 16.04
CA LYS A 437 -5.58 -23.26 16.35
C LYS A 437 -4.69 -24.15 15.48
N GLU A 438 -4.05 -25.19 16.04
CA GLU A 438 -3.20 -26.14 15.29
C GLU A 438 -3.94 -26.85 14.14
N LYS A 439 -5.23 -27.14 14.29
CA LYS A 439 -6.07 -27.80 13.28
C LYS A 439 -7.08 -26.84 12.62
N GLY A 440 -6.93 -25.53 12.84
CA GLY A 440 -7.85 -24.53 12.30
C GLY A 440 -7.44 -24.07 10.89
N HIS A 441 -8.42 -23.91 10.00
CA HIS A 441 -8.18 -23.49 8.61
C HIS A 441 -8.34 -21.98 8.40
N GLY A 442 -8.83 -21.23 9.41
CA GLY A 442 -8.95 -19.75 9.38
C GLY A 442 -10.01 -19.19 8.41
N PHE A 443 -10.93 -20.02 7.91
CA PHE A 443 -11.95 -19.57 6.95
C PHE A 443 -13.30 -19.18 7.60
N GLY A 444 -13.60 -19.66 8.80
CA GLY A 444 -14.94 -19.49 9.41
C GLY A 444 -15.29 -18.02 9.69
N LEU A 445 -14.43 -17.27 10.39
CA LEU A 445 -14.71 -15.88 10.74
C LEU A 445 -14.61 -14.95 9.54
N SER A 446 -13.70 -15.18 8.60
CA SER A 446 -13.64 -14.41 7.37
C SER A 446 -14.85 -14.62 6.46
N ALA A 447 -15.41 -15.84 6.43
CA ALA A 447 -16.68 -16.13 5.78
C ALA A 447 -17.85 -15.42 6.48
N SER A 448 -17.88 -15.44 7.82
CA SER A 448 -18.90 -14.73 8.61
C SER A 448 -18.86 -13.23 8.35
N TYR A 449 -17.69 -12.63 8.28
CA TYR A 449 -17.51 -11.21 7.95
C TYR A 449 -18.13 -10.88 6.59
N ARG A 450 -17.82 -11.65 5.52
CA ARG A 450 -18.40 -11.45 4.18
C ARG A 450 -19.90 -11.64 4.13
N ILE A 451 -20.43 -12.66 4.83
CA ILE A 451 -21.87 -12.87 4.89
C ILE A 451 -22.57 -11.66 5.49
N ILE A 452 -22.05 -11.11 6.57
CA ILE A 452 -22.62 -9.95 7.23
C ILE A 452 -22.49 -8.70 6.35
N GLU A 453 -21.36 -8.49 5.66
CA GLU A 453 -21.22 -7.41 4.65
C GLU A 453 -22.25 -7.54 3.52
N ASN A 454 -22.50 -8.75 2.99
CA ASN A 454 -23.52 -9.00 1.96
C ASN A 454 -24.93 -8.67 2.45
N HIS A 455 -25.14 -8.69 3.77
CA HIS A 455 -26.38 -8.23 4.41
C HIS A 455 -26.39 -6.74 4.74
N ALA A 456 -25.37 -5.98 4.25
CA ALA A 456 -25.13 -4.57 4.58
C ALA A 456 -24.98 -4.34 6.10
N GLY A 457 -24.57 -5.36 6.84
CA GLY A 457 -24.34 -5.35 8.28
C GLY A 457 -22.87 -5.12 8.64
N ARG A 458 -22.59 -5.18 9.94
CA ARG A 458 -21.22 -5.12 10.49
C ARG A 458 -21.04 -6.20 11.54
N ILE A 459 -19.83 -6.74 11.62
CA ILE A 459 -19.42 -7.65 12.69
C ILE A 459 -18.11 -7.14 13.29
N HIS A 460 -18.03 -7.16 14.62
CA HIS A 460 -16.81 -6.82 15.36
C HIS A 460 -16.64 -7.77 16.55
N VAL A 461 -15.46 -7.75 17.14
CA VAL A 461 -15.10 -8.57 18.29
C VAL A 461 -14.49 -7.71 19.37
N ASP A 462 -14.94 -7.93 20.60
CA ASP A 462 -14.37 -7.41 21.83
C ASP A 462 -13.86 -8.58 22.67
N SER A 463 -12.55 -8.58 23.00
CA SER A 463 -11.94 -9.67 23.75
C SER A 463 -10.71 -9.18 24.50
N ARG A 464 -10.50 -9.76 25.70
CA ARG A 464 -9.28 -9.60 26.49
C ARG A 464 -8.80 -10.96 26.97
N PRO A 465 -7.49 -11.17 27.10
CA PRO A 465 -6.98 -12.41 27.69
C PRO A 465 -7.56 -12.62 29.10
N GLY A 466 -8.20 -13.78 29.30
CA GLY A 466 -8.85 -14.17 30.54
C GLY A 466 -10.34 -13.79 30.68
N ASP A 467 -10.87 -12.90 29.82
CA ASP A 467 -12.24 -12.38 29.94
C ASP A 467 -13.20 -12.93 28.84
N GLY A 468 -12.75 -13.92 28.06
CA GLY A 468 -13.52 -14.48 26.96
C GLY A 468 -13.55 -13.58 25.71
N ALA A 469 -14.50 -13.86 24.81
CA ALA A 469 -14.70 -13.08 23.60
C ALA A 469 -16.19 -12.80 23.35
N THR A 470 -16.50 -11.60 22.85
CA THR A 470 -17.85 -11.19 22.45
C THR A 470 -17.82 -10.75 20.99
N PHE A 471 -18.52 -11.50 20.14
CA PHE A 471 -18.77 -11.15 18.76
C PHE A 471 -20.11 -10.44 18.63
N THR A 472 -20.11 -9.22 18.11
CA THR A 472 -21.31 -8.41 17.92
C THR A 472 -21.59 -8.22 16.44
N VAL A 473 -22.79 -8.59 16.02
CA VAL A 473 -23.31 -8.49 14.66
C VAL A 473 -24.40 -7.43 14.62
N GLN A 474 -24.32 -6.50 13.69
CA GLN A 474 -25.31 -5.45 13.43
C GLN A 474 -25.92 -5.68 12.05
N LEU A 475 -27.23 -5.86 11.97
CA LEU A 475 -27.96 -6.12 10.74
C LEU A 475 -29.01 -5.02 10.50
N PRO A 476 -28.97 -4.31 9.35
CA PRO A 476 -29.99 -3.32 9.05
C PRO A 476 -31.33 -3.98 8.73
N LEU A 477 -32.42 -3.38 9.17
CA LEU A 477 -33.78 -3.84 8.92
C LEU A 477 -34.28 -3.54 7.52
N ARG A 478 -33.73 -2.48 6.88
CA ARG A 478 -34.02 -2.12 5.49
C ARG A 478 -32.76 -2.35 4.69
N ALA A 479 -32.88 -3.06 3.56
CA ALA A 479 -31.82 -3.04 2.56
C ALA A 479 -31.66 -1.59 2.07
N ALA A 480 -30.41 -1.09 2.08
CA ALA A 480 -30.09 0.22 1.54
C ALA A 480 -30.33 0.24 0.03
#